data_d739559ca7b4a4b7f3f2e76f8aac8aef
#
_entry.id   d739559ca7b4a4b7f3f2e76f8aac8aef
#
_cell.length_a   1.000
_cell.length_b   1.000
_cell.length_c   1.000
_cell.angle_alpha   90.00
_cell.angle_beta   90.00
_cell.angle_gamma   90.00
#
_symmetry.space_group_name_H-M   'P 1'
#
loop_
_entity.id
_entity.type
_entity.pdbx_description
1 polymer ?
#
loop_
_entity_poly.entity_id
_entity_poly.type
_entity_poly.pdbx_seq_one_letter_code
_entity_poly.pdbx_strand_id
1 'polypeptide(L)'
;MKSLLKWLLKIGLIALAFYLVFKKVSWESIKETLQQFSLWWLIPAFILYNLSQFLSAYRLLHMFRSVGVNIPYVRNLQLYYKSMFYGLFLPGGVSGDAYKVIYLQKRSEASYKTLITATLLDRVNGLTTLLSIAALLLIQRLDVLQEYVPVKAWWIIILLIIGWLVYFLLHRKLFPAFNGVLFKITAFSWVIQCLQLLSFFCLLKGFAIVAEQWISYGILFYGGSVMSALPLSINGLGIREWVLVTGSGLMMIDSAKAFSASFLFTLISGVCALIGGIIQIRSQVAGREVANNSQ
;
A
#
# COMPACT_ATOMS: atom_id res chain seq x y z
N MET A 1 -15.82 23.05 -9.85
CA MET A 1 -16.61 22.71 -8.65
C MET A 1 -16.48 21.25 -8.22
N LYS A 2 -16.74 20.23 -9.04
CA LYS A 2 -16.68 18.80 -8.62
C LYS A 2 -15.29 18.33 -8.12
N SER A 3 -14.19 18.89 -8.62
CA SER A 3 -12.82 18.57 -8.19
C SER A 3 -12.50 19.16 -6.81
N LEU A 4 -12.86 20.41 -6.56
CA LEU A 4 -12.66 21.08 -5.27
C LEU A 4 -13.45 20.40 -4.15
N LEU A 5 -14.71 20.01 -4.40
CA LEU A 5 -15.52 19.28 -3.43
C LEU A 5 -14.90 17.94 -3.03
N LYS A 6 -14.32 17.20 -4.00
CA LYS A 6 -13.60 15.95 -3.70
C LYS A 6 -12.34 16.17 -2.86
N TRP A 7 -11.63 17.27 -3.07
CA TRP A 7 -10.49 17.66 -2.23
C TRP A 7 -10.93 18.01 -0.80
N LEU A 8 -11.97 18.84 -0.66
CA LEU A 8 -12.51 19.23 0.64
C LEU A 8 -13.01 18.00 1.41
N LEU A 9 -13.70 17.06 0.75
CA LEU A 9 -14.15 15.81 1.38
C LEU A 9 -12.98 14.98 1.90
N LYS A 10 -11.87 14.85 1.15
CA LYS A 10 -10.70 14.08 1.59
C LYS A 10 -9.98 14.74 2.74
N ILE A 11 -9.77 16.06 2.66
CA ILE A 11 -9.16 16.82 3.77
C ILE A 11 -10.05 16.69 5.02
N GLY A 12 -11.36 16.78 4.86
CA GLY A 12 -12.32 16.59 5.95
C GLY A 12 -12.24 15.18 6.56
N LEU A 13 -12.13 14.13 5.74
CA LEU A 13 -11.96 12.76 6.23
C LEU A 13 -10.62 12.55 6.96
N ILE A 14 -9.52 13.14 6.44
CA ILE A 14 -8.22 13.09 7.10
C ILE A 14 -8.28 13.83 8.44
N ALA A 15 -8.84 15.03 8.46
CA ALA A 15 -9.01 15.82 9.67
C ALA A 15 -9.89 15.09 10.70
N LEU A 16 -10.98 14.46 10.27
CA LEU A 16 -11.83 13.63 11.11
C LEU A 16 -11.07 12.42 11.67
N ALA A 17 -10.28 11.73 10.84
CA ALA A 17 -9.47 10.59 11.29
C ALA A 17 -8.47 11.01 12.38
N PHE A 18 -7.74 12.11 12.18
CA PHE A 18 -6.83 12.65 13.20
C PHE A 18 -7.56 13.15 14.45
N TYR A 19 -8.70 13.80 14.30
CA TYR A 19 -9.53 14.20 15.43
C TYR A 19 -9.93 12.99 16.29
N LEU A 20 -10.36 11.89 15.66
CA LEU A 20 -10.72 10.65 16.35
C LEU A 20 -9.50 9.97 17.00
N VAL A 21 -8.33 10.06 16.39
CA VAL A 21 -7.06 9.59 16.96
C VAL A 21 -6.72 10.39 18.22
N PHE A 22 -6.70 11.73 18.13
CA PHE A 22 -6.34 12.60 19.26
C PHE A 22 -7.36 12.61 20.41
N LYS A 23 -8.57 12.09 20.18
CA LYS A 23 -9.50 11.76 21.29
C LYS A 23 -9.05 10.57 22.14
N LYS A 24 -8.28 9.64 21.54
CA LYS A 24 -7.84 8.39 22.20
C LYS A 24 -6.39 8.45 22.70
N VAL A 25 -5.56 9.25 22.05
CA VAL A 25 -4.11 9.33 22.34
C VAL A 25 -3.73 10.80 22.49
N SER A 26 -3.11 11.16 23.62
CA SER A 26 -2.64 12.54 23.83
C SER A 26 -1.42 12.86 22.98
N TRP A 27 -1.28 14.11 22.61
CA TRP A 27 -0.11 14.58 21.85
C TRP A 27 1.19 14.38 22.65
N GLU A 28 1.15 14.56 23.96
CA GLU A 28 2.27 14.35 24.89
C GLU A 28 2.78 12.90 24.81
N SER A 29 1.85 11.94 24.90
CA SER A 29 2.19 10.51 24.83
C SER A 29 2.80 10.12 23.47
N ILE A 30 2.31 10.69 22.35
CA ILE A 30 2.90 10.48 21.02
C ILE A 30 4.32 11.07 20.97
N LYS A 31 4.51 12.29 21.46
CA LYS A 31 5.81 12.97 21.49
C LYS A 31 6.84 12.18 22.31
N GLU A 32 6.47 11.75 23.49
CA GLU A 32 7.34 10.92 24.35
C GLU A 32 7.70 9.59 23.66
N THR A 33 6.71 8.94 23.04
CA THR A 33 6.94 7.71 22.29
C THR A 33 7.91 7.93 21.12
N LEU A 34 7.75 9.00 20.35
CA LEU A 34 8.65 9.31 19.24
C LEU A 34 10.06 9.66 19.69
N GLN A 35 10.23 10.30 20.86
CA GLN A 35 11.55 10.59 21.44
C GLN A 35 12.32 9.34 21.85
N GLN A 36 11.61 8.26 22.22
CA GLN A 36 12.20 6.97 22.59
C GLN A 36 12.57 6.10 21.36
N PHE A 37 12.19 6.54 20.16
CA PHE A 37 12.41 5.77 18.93
C PHE A 37 13.89 5.72 18.54
N SER A 38 14.41 4.52 18.33
CA SER A 38 15.77 4.31 17.82
C SER A 38 15.82 4.53 16.29
N LEU A 39 16.36 5.68 15.87
CA LEU A 39 16.40 6.13 14.47
C LEU A 39 17.10 5.14 13.52
N TRP A 40 18.02 4.30 14.04
CA TRP A 40 18.71 3.29 13.22
C TRP A 40 17.74 2.31 12.54
N TRP A 41 16.57 2.07 13.12
CA TRP A 41 15.57 1.18 12.56
C TRP A 41 14.80 1.78 11.37
N LEU A 42 14.92 3.08 11.12
CA LEU A 42 14.39 3.70 9.89
C LEU A 42 15.13 3.21 8.65
N ILE A 43 16.43 2.91 8.74
CA ILE A 43 17.24 2.49 7.60
C ILE A 43 16.73 1.15 7.04
N PRO A 44 16.68 0.03 7.80
CA PRO A 44 16.16 -1.22 7.28
C PRO A 44 14.68 -1.11 6.90
N ALA A 45 13.86 -0.37 7.64
CA ALA A 45 12.47 -0.14 7.29
C ALA A 45 12.34 0.52 5.91
N PHE A 46 13.11 1.57 5.64
CA PHE A 46 13.13 2.27 4.36
C PHE A 46 13.63 1.37 3.22
N ILE A 47 14.70 0.59 3.43
CA ILE A 47 15.24 -0.33 2.43
C ILE A 47 14.21 -1.40 2.07
N LEU A 48 13.60 -2.06 3.06
CA LEU A 48 12.60 -3.10 2.85
C LEU A 48 11.35 -2.56 2.14
N TYR A 49 10.91 -1.35 2.51
CA TYR A 49 9.81 -0.68 1.82
C TYR A 49 10.15 -0.41 0.36
N ASN A 50 11.34 0.18 0.06
CA ASN A 50 11.75 0.44 -1.32
C ASN A 50 11.91 -0.84 -2.13
N LEU A 51 12.46 -1.90 -1.55
CA LEU A 51 12.54 -3.21 -2.21
C LEU A 51 11.15 -3.72 -2.58
N SER A 52 10.15 -3.54 -1.71
CA SER A 52 8.76 -3.87 -2.04
C SER A 52 8.22 -3.05 -3.23
N GLN A 53 8.61 -1.76 -3.35
CA GLN A 53 8.20 -0.92 -4.49
C GLN A 53 8.90 -1.34 -5.80
N PHE A 54 10.16 -1.74 -5.75
CA PHE A 54 10.87 -2.30 -6.92
C PHE A 54 10.19 -3.57 -7.42
N LEU A 55 9.85 -4.49 -6.52
CA LEU A 55 9.11 -5.70 -6.88
C LEU A 55 7.69 -5.39 -7.36
N SER A 56 7.02 -4.39 -6.78
CA SER A 56 5.69 -3.95 -7.25
C SER A 56 5.74 -3.40 -8.68
N ALA A 57 6.77 -2.59 -8.99
CA ALA A 57 6.98 -2.12 -10.35
C ALA A 57 7.29 -3.29 -11.31
N TYR A 58 8.08 -4.27 -10.88
CA TYR A 58 8.39 -5.46 -11.68
C TYR A 58 7.15 -6.34 -11.90
N ARG A 59 6.32 -6.55 -10.88
CA ARG A 59 5.04 -7.27 -10.97
C ARG A 59 4.12 -6.60 -12.00
N LEU A 60 3.93 -5.29 -11.90
CA LEU A 60 3.09 -4.52 -12.83
C LEU A 60 3.63 -4.57 -14.27
N LEU A 61 4.96 -4.61 -14.47
CA LEU A 61 5.56 -4.77 -15.79
C LEU A 61 5.13 -6.07 -16.47
N HIS A 62 5.01 -7.18 -15.71
CA HIS A 62 4.50 -8.43 -16.25
C HIS A 62 3.05 -8.34 -16.72
N MET A 63 2.21 -7.58 -15.99
CA MET A 63 0.84 -7.29 -16.41
C MET A 63 0.80 -6.49 -17.71
N PHE A 64 1.64 -5.49 -17.86
CA PHE A 64 1.70 -4.70 -19.10
C PHE A 64 2.24 -5.51 -20.28
N ARG A 65 3.27 -6.34 -20.05
CA ARG A 65 3.83 -7.21 -21.11
C ARG A 65 2.86 -8.26 -21.60
N SER A 66 1.97 -8.79 -20.75
CA SER A 66 0.97 -9.78 -21.17
C SER A 66 -0.07 -9.21 -22.15
N VAL A 67 -0.15 -7.89 -22.27
CA VAL A 67 -1.04 -7.18 -23.20
C VAL A 67 -0.28 -6.40 -24.28
N GLY A 68 0.97 -6.81 -24.58
CA GLY A 68 1.75 -6.27 -25.67
C GLY A 68 2.50 -4.97 -25.39
N VAL A 69 2.49 -4.46 -24.15
CA VAL A 69 3.22 -3.24 -23.78
C VAL A 69 4.66 -3.57 -23.39
N ASN A 70 5.58 -3.39 -24.32
CA ASN A 70 7.01 -3.69 -24.13
C ASN A 70 7.79 -2.42 -23.77
N ILE A 71 8.00 -2.22 -22.45
CA ILE A 71 8.86 -1.15 -21.93
C ILE A 71 10.00 -1.73 -21.10
N PRO A 72 11.19 -1.10 -21.10
CA PRO A 72 12.29 -1.50 -20.21
C PRO A 72 11.91 -1.36 -18.74
N TYR A 73 12.43 -2.25 -17.89
CA TYR A 73 12.15 -2.23 -16.44
C TYR A 73 12.46 -0.87 -15.81
N VAL A 74 13.59 -0.25 -16.14
CA VAL A 74 13.99 1.06 -15.60
C VAL A 74 12.95 2.13 -15.90
N ARG A 75 12.42 2.16 -17.13
CA ARG A 75 11.37 3.11 -17.52
C ARG A 75 10.05 2.84 -16.78
N ASN A 76 9.70 1.56 -16.61
CA ASN A 76 8.54 1.18 -15.81
C ASN A 76 8.71 1.55 -14.33
N LEU A 77 9.89 1.37 -13.76
CA LEU A 77 10.23 1.77 -12.39
C LEU A 77 10.11 3.29 -12.21
N GLN A 78 10.66 4.08 -13.13
CA GLN A 78 10.49 5.52 -13.12
C GLN A 78 9.02 5.93 -13.20
N LEU A 79 8.25 5.29 -14.08
CA LEU A 79 6.81 5.51 -14.22
C LEU A 79 6.06 5.16 -12.92
N TYR A 80 6.47 4.08 -12.25
CA TYR A 80 5.89 3.65 -10.98
C TYR A 80 6.10 4.68 -9.88
N TYR A 81 7.35 5.17 -9.67
CA TYR A 81 7.64 6.22 -8.69
C TYR A 81 6.95 7.54 -9.02
N LYS A 82 6.93 7.96 -10.29
CA LYS A 82 6.16 9.14 -10.73
C LYS A 82 4.67 8.98 -10.40
N SER A 83 4.12 7.78 -10.58
CA SER A 83 2.72 7.52 -10.22
C SER A 83 2.46 7.58 -8.72
N MET A 84 3.42 7.17 -7.88
CA MET A 84 3.33 7.36 -6.42
C MET A 84 3.28 8.85 -6.06
N PHE A 85 4.12 9.66 -6.68
CA PHE A 85 4.12 11.11 -6.50
C PHE A 85 2.77 11.72 -6.89
N TYR A 86 2.25 11.40 -8.08
CA TYR A 86 0.93 11.89 -8.49
C TYR A 86 -0.21 11.35 -7.62
N GLY A 87 -0.07 10.13 -7.08
CA GLY A 87 -1.02 9.56 -6.11
C GLY A 87 -1.06 10.33 -4.79
N LEU A 88 0.07 10.93 -4.38
CA LEU A 88 0.17 11.73 -3.17
C LEU A 88 -0.47 13.13 -3.36
N PHE A 89 -0.23 13.77 -4.52
CA PHE A 89 -0.60 15.18 -4.73
C PHE A 89 -1.88 15.40 -5.52
N LEU A 90 -2.35 14.41 -6.30
CA LEU A 90 -3.57 14.57 -7.08
C LEU A 90 -4.80 13.96 -6.37
N PRO A 91 -5.97 14.60 -6.50
CA PRO A 91 -7.20 14.07 -5.92
C PRO A 91 -7.67 12.79 -6.63
N GLY A 92 -8.12 11.83 -5.83
CA GLY A 92 -8.65 10.56 -6.33
C GLY A 92 -7.67 9.41 -6.10
N GLY A 93 -7.96 8.46 -5.22
CA GLY A 93 -7.08 7.31 -4.85
C GLY A 93 -6.55 6.46 -6.02
N VAL A 94 -6.92 6.78 -7.26
CA VAL A 94 -6.46 6.17 -8.52
C VAL A 94 -5.69 7.14 -9.42
N SER A 95 -5.35 8.34 -8.94
CA SER A 95 -4.69 9.35 -9.77
C SER A 95 -3.31 8.92 -10.27
N GLY A 96 -2.53 8.22 -9.44
CA GLY A 96 -1.27 7.63 -9.85
C GLY A 96 -1.44 6.55 -10.92
N ASP A 97 -2.48 5.74 -10.83
CA ASP A 97 -2.76 4.72 -11.85
C ASP A 97 -3.26 5.36 -13.16
N ALA A 98 -4.10 6.38 -13.06
CA ALA A 98 -4.52 7.14 -14.23
C ALA A 98 -3.32 7.75 -14.96
N TYR A 99 -2.32 8.27 -14.22
CA TYR A 99 -1.08 8.76 -14.82
C TYR A 99 -0.35 7.66 -15.60
N LYS A 100 -0.20 6.45 -15.02
CA LYS A 100 0.44 5.31 -15.72
C LYS A 100 -0.31 4.95 -17.01
N VAL A 101 -1.62 4.83 -16.93
CA VAL A 101 -2.48 4.47 -18.06
C VAL A 101 -2.37 5.50 -19.19
N ILE A 102 -2.49 6.80 -18.88
CA ILE A 102 -2.38 7.88 -19.87
C ILE A 102 -0.97 7.91 -20.49
N TYR A 103 0.07 7.73 -19.69
CA TYR A 103 1.46 7.70 -20.16
C TYR A 103 1.70 6.56 -21.14
N LEU A 104 1.22 5.36 -20.82
CA LEU A 104 1.44 4.16 -21.62
C LEU A 104 0.59 4.16 -22.89
N GLN A 105 -0.66 4.60 -22.81
CA GLN A 105 -1.55 4.67 -23.95
C GLN A 105 -0.99 5.56 -25.09
N LYS A 106 -0.33 6.68 -24.71
CA LYS A 106 0.34 7.56 -25.69
C LYS A 106 1.59 6.95 -26.34
N ARG A 107 2.08 5.80 -25.86
CA ARG A 107 3.35 5.18 -26.26
C ARG A 107 3.24 3.71 -26.63
N SER A 108 2.04 3.18 -26.65
CA SER A 108 1.75 1.80 -27.05
C SER A 108 0.39 1.76 -27.79
N GLU A 109 0.17 0.70 -28.51
CA GLU A 109 -1.10 0.43 -29.19
C GLU A 109 -2.18 -0.12 -28.25
N ALA A 110 -1.84 -0.35 -26.98
CA ALA A 110 -2.76 -0.89 -26.01
C ALA A 110 -3.90 0.08 -25.70
N SER A 111 -5.13 -0.42 -25.69
CA SER A 111 -6.31 0.40 -25.41
C SER A 111 -6.34 0.87 -23.95
N TYR A 112 -6.99 2.00 -23.68
CA TYR A 112 -7.26 2.48 -22.32
C TYR A 112 -7.91 1.39 -21.44
N LYS A 113 -8.90 0.67 -21.99
CA LYS A 113 -9.59 -0.42 -21.29
C LYS A 113 -8.62 -1.49 -20.84
N THR A 114 -7.73 -1.94 -21.71
CA THR A 114 -6.73 -2.97 -21.42
C THR A 114 -5.75 -2.53 -20.33
N LEU A 115 -5.24 -1.30 -20.42
CA LEU A 115 -4.30 -0.75 -19.42
C LEU A 115 -4.95 -0.53 -18.07
N ILE A 116 -6.19 -0.06 -18.02
CA ILE A 116 -6.96 0.06 -16.77
C ILE A 116 -7.18 -1.33 -16.17
N THR A 117 -7.58 -2.31 -16.98
CA THR A 117 -7.78 -3.69 -16.51
C THR A 117 -6.49 -4.26 -15.91
N ALA A 118 -5.34 -4.12 -16.58
CA ALA A 118 -4.04 -4.55 -16.05
C ALA A 118 -3.74 -3.93 -14.69
N THR A 119 -3.94 -2.62 -14.55
CA THR A 119 -3.67 -1.88 -13.31
C THR A 119 -4.64 -2.27 -12.18
N LEU A 120 -5.92 -2.48 -12.50
CA LEU A 120 -6.92 -2.92 -11.52
C LEU A 120 -6.65 -4.36 -11.05
N LEU A 121 -6.33 -5.28 -11.97
CA LEU A 121 -5.99 -6.65 -11.62
C LEU A 121 -4.73 -6.74 -10.75
N ASP A 122 -3.72 -5.89 -11.02
CA ASP A 122 -2.54 -5.76 -10.18
C ASP A 122 -2.91 -5.37 -8.74
N ARG A 123 -3.83 -4.41 -8.56
CA ARG A 123 -4.35 -4.00 -7.24
C ARG A 123 -5.16 -5.10 -6.57
N VAL A 124 -6.07 -5.76 -7.30
CA VAL A 124 -6.90 -6.85 -6.76
C VAL A 124 -6.01 -7.99 -6.30
N ASN A 125 -5.00 -8.39 -7.09
CA ASN A 125 -4.05 -9.43 -6.70
C ASN A 125 -3.29 -9.07 -5.41
N GLY A 126 -2.80 -7.81 -5.32
CA GLY A 126 -2.13 -7.31 -4.10
C GLY A 126 -3.05 -7.30 -2.88
N LEU A 127 -4.31 -6.89 -3.05
CA LEU A 127 -5.31 -6.84 -1.98
C LEU A 127 -5.71 -8.24 -1.51
N THR A 128 -5.92 -9.19 -2.43
CA THR A 128 -6.22 -10.59 -2.09
C THR A 128 -5.11 -11.21 -1.25
N THR A 129 -3.85 -10.97 -1.63
CA THR A 129 -2.69 -11.45 -0.87
C THR A 129 -2.59 -10.79 0.51
N LEU A 130 -2.82 -9.47 0.59
CA LEU A 130 -2.82 -8.73 1.84
C LEU A 130 -3.88 -9.27 2.81
N LEU A 131 -5.11 -9.48 2.33
CA LEU A 131 -6.19 -10.08 3.13
C LEU A 131 -5.83 -11.50 3.58
N SER A 132 -5.13 -12.27 2.75
CA SER A 132 -4.69 -13.62 3.12
C SER A 132 -3.68 -13.60 4.26
N ILE A 133 -2.68 -12.72 4.21
CA ILE A 133 -1.69 -12.61 5.30
C ILE A 133 -2.37 -12.08 6.57
N ALA A 134 -3.25 -11.07 6.45
CA ALA A 134 -4.03 -10.59 7.59
C ALA A 134 -4.82 -11.71 8.27
N ALA A 135 -5.49 -12.55 7.49
CA ALA A 135 -6.25 -13.70 8.00
C ALA A 135 -5.35 -14.76 8.65
N LEU A 136 -4.16 -15.03 8.07
CA LEU A 136 -3.18 -15.94 8.67
C LEU A 136 -2.62 -15.43 10.00
N LEU A 137 -2.36 -14.13 10.12
CA LEU A 137 -1.97 -13.52 11.39
C LEU A 137 -3.11 -13.58 12.41
N LEU A 138 -4.35 -13.37 11.97
CA LEU A 138 -5.52 -13.40 12.83
C LEU A 138 -5.76 -14.78 13.44
N ILE A 139 -5.40 -15.86 12.74
CA ILE A 139 -5.45 -17.23 13.30
C ILE A 139 -4.58 -17.37 14.56
N GLN A 140 -3.48 -16.61 14.65
CA GLN A 140 -2.58 -16.66 15.82
C GLN A 140 -3.12 -15.86 17.02
N ARG A 141 -4.18 -15.09 16.83
CA ARG A 141 -4.86 -14.27 17.84
C ARG A 141 -6.36 -14.55 17.87
N LEU A 142 -6.70 -15.83 17.71
CA LEU A 142 -8.11 -16.27 17.82
C LEU A 142 -8.71 -16.05 19.20
N ASP A 143 -7.88 -16.02 20.25
CA ASP A 143 -8.24 -15.64 21.60
C ASP A 143 -9.07 -14.35 21.61
N VAL A 144 -8.61 -13.32 20.90
CA VAL A 144 -9.30 -12.03 20.80
C VAL A 144 -10.61 -12.12 20.04
N LEU A 145 -10.65 -12.92 18.97
CA LEU A 145 -11.86 -13.05 18.15
C LEU A 145 -12.95 -13.87 18.84
N GLN A 146 -12.53 -14.93 19.54
CA GLN A 146 -13.46 -15.86 20.21
C GLN A 146 -14.26 -15.22 21.35
N GLU A 147 -13.79 -14.10 21.87
CA GLU A 147 -14.54 -13.29 22.84
C GLU A 147 -15.83 -12.69 22.21
N TYR A 148 -15.83 -12.42 20.90
CA TYR A 148 -16.95 -11.78 20.20
C TYR A 148 -17.73 -12.73 19.30
N VAL A 149 -17.05 -13.69 18.68
CA VAL A 149 -17.65 -14.63 17.71
C VAL A 149 -16.98 -16.00 17.86
N PRO A 150 -17.74 -17.09 17.95
CA PRO A 150 -17.19 -18.47 18.12
C PRO A 150 -16.55 -18.98 16.83
N VAL A 151 -15.50 -18.29 16.34
CA VAL A 151 -14.76 -18.63 15.12
C VAL A 151 -13.66 -19.63 15.44
N LYS A 152 -13.55 -20.69 14.64
CA LYS A 152 -12.44 -21.66 14.72
C LYS A 152 -11.45 -21.43 13.58
N ALA A 153 -10.17 -21.70 13.78
CA ALA A 153 -9.12 -21.50 12.79
C ALA A 153 -9.42 -22.12 11.43
N TRP A 154 -10.02 -23.30 11.40
CA TRP A 154 -10.33 -24.01 10.16
C TRP A 154 -11.38 -23.31 9.29
N TRP A 155 -12.29 -22.50 9.89
CA TRP A 155 -13.22 -21.67 9.11
C TRP A 155 -12.48 -20.63 8.28
N ILE A 156 -11.49 -19.97 8.89
CA ILE A 156 -10.66 -18.97 8.22
C ILE A 156 -9.86 -19.63 7.09
N ILE A 157 -9.29 -20.81 7.34
CA ILE A 157 -8.53 -21.56 6.33
C ILE A 157 -9.42 -21.94 5.16
N ILE A 158 -10.63 -22.47 5.41
CA ILE A 158 -11.59 -22.81 4.36
C ILE A 158 -11.99 -21.58 3.55
N LEU A 159 -12.29 -20.46 4.21
CA LEU A 159 -12.62 -19.21 3.52
C LEU A 159 -11.46 -18.71 2.65
N LEU A 160 -10.22 -18.85 3.10
CA LEU A 160 -9.03 -18.51 2.31
C LEU A 160 -8.91 -19.44 1.08
N ILE A 161 -9.07 -20.74 1.24
CA ILE A 161 -8.99 -21.70 0.14
C ILE A 161 -10.10 -21.42 -0.89
N ILE A 162 -11.33 -21.24 -0.45
CA ILE A 162 -12.46 -20.92 -1.33
C ILE A 162 -12.23 -19.56 -2.00
N GLY A 163 -11.79 -18.55 -1.26
CA GLY A 163 -11.50 -17.23 -1.79
C GLY A 163 -10.45 -17.25 -2.90
N TRP A 164 -9.35 -18.00 -2.71
CA TRP A 164 -8.33 -18.17 -3.74
C TRP A 164 -8.84 -18.96 -4.93
N LEU A 165 -9.60 -20.04 -4.71
CA LEU A 165 -10.20 -20.82 -5.78
C LEU A 165 -11.13 -19.95 -6.64
N VAL A 166 -12.03 -19.20 -6.01
CA VAL A 166 -12.94 -18.29 -6.70
C VAL A 166 -12.15 -17.20 -7.45
N TYR A 167 -11.13 -16.61 -6.81
CA TYR A 167 -10.27 -15.62 -7.45
C TYR A 167 -9.61 -16.18 -8.71
N PHE A 168 -8.98 -17.36 -8.64
CA PHE A 168 -8.32 -17.98 -9.79
C PHE A 168 -9.31 -18.36 -10.90
N LEU A 169 -10.46 -18.92 -10.56
CA LEU A 169 -11.48 -19.29 -11.53
C LEU A 169 -12.06 -18.06 -12.25
N LEU A 170 -12.43 -17.02 -11.50
CA LEU A 170 -12.95 -15.77 -12.07
C LEU A 170 -11.88 -15.07 -12.92
N HIS A 171 -10.63 -15.00 -12.43
CA HIS A 171 -9.55 -14.39 -13.19
C HIS A 171 -9.33 -15.11 -14.52
N ARG A 172 -9.23 -16.45 -14.51
CA ARG A 172 -9.02 -17.27 -15.71
C ARG A 172 -10.15 -17.12 -16.72
N LYS A 173 -11.39 -17.02 -16.25
CA LYS A 173 -12.58 -16.90 -17.11
C LYS A 173 -12.75 -15.49 -17.67
N LEU A 174 -12.57 -14.46 -16.85
CA LEU A 174 -12.89 -13.07 -17.22
C LEU A 174 -11.70 -12.34 -17.87
N PHE A 175 -10.46 -12.76 -17.58
CA PHE A 175 -9.25 -12.06 -18.00
C PHE A 175 -8.21 -13.00 -18.65
N PRO A 176 -8.56 -13.71 -19.74
CA PRO A 176 -7.72 -14.74 -20.35
C PRO A 176 -6.35 -14.20 -20.81
N ALA A 177 -6.24 -12.93 -21.22
CA ALA A 177 -4.99 -12.30 -21.64
C ALA A 177 -3.93 -12.24 -20.52
N PHE A 178 -4.32 -12.33 -19.25
CA PHE A 178 -3.45 -12.25 -18.09
C PHE A 178 -3.15 -13.62 -17.45
N ASN A 179 -3.72 -14.71 -17.97
CA ASN A 179 -3.58 -16.05 -17.36
C ASN A 179 -2.13 -16.53 -17.29
N GLY A 180 -1.34 -16.24 -18.31
CA GLY A 180 0.07 -16.65 -18.38
C GLY A 180 0.97 -16.04 -17.30
N VAL A 181 0.55 -14.92 -16.71
CA VAL A 181 1.33 -14.22 -15.68
C VAL A 181 0.72 -14.34 -14.27
N LEU A 182 -0.48 -14.88 -14.13
CA LEU A 182 -1.26 -14.89 -12.89
C LEU A 182 -0.50 -15.49 -11.71
N PHE A 183 0.08 -16.69 -11.87
CA PHE A 183 0.84 -17.34 -10.80
C PHE A 183 2.06 -16.52 -10.39
N LYS A 184 2.77 -15.98 -11.38
CA LYS A 184 3.98 -15.16 -11.15
C LYS A 184 3.66 -13.88 -10.39
N ILE A 185 2.62 -13.14 -10.79
CA ILE A 185 2.23 -11.90 -10.10
C ILE A 185 1.73 -12.18 -8.68
N THR A 186 1.06 -13.32 -8.46
CA THR A 186 0.62 -13.75 -7.14
C THR A 186 1.82 -14.04 -6.23
N ALA A 187 2.83 -14.78 -6.72
CA ALA A 187 4.05 -15.03 -5.95
C ALA A 187 4.77 -13.72 -5.58
N PHE A 188 4.91 -12.77 -6.52
CA PHE A 188 5.44 -11.45 -6.20
C PHE A 188 4.60 -10.70 -5.17
N SER A 189 3.28 -10.81 -5.22
CA SER A 189 2.41 -10.15 -4.25
C SER A 189 2.66 -10.64 -2.83
N TRP A 190 2.85 -11.96 -2.63
CA TRP A 190 3.23 -12.51 -1.33
C TRP A 190 4.55 -11.93 -0.83
N VAL A 191 5.59 -11.90 -1.65
CA VAL A 191 6.89 -11.32 -1.28
C VAL A 191 6.76 -9.83 -0.96
N ILE A 192 6.04 -9.07 -1.77
CA ILE A 192 5.82 -7.63 -1.57
C ILE A 192 5.14 -7.37 -0.22
N GLN A 193 4.09 -8.11 0.10
CA GLN A 193 3.38 -7.94 1.37
C GLN A 193 4.28 -8.32 2.56
N CYS A 194 5.01 -9.45 2.47
CA CYS A 194 5.97 -9.81 3.52
C CYS A 194 7.03 -8.74 3.73
N LEU A 195 7.59 -8.14 2.67
CA LEU A 195 8.57 -7.05 2.79
C LEU A 195 7.98 -5.81 3.47
N GLN A 196 6.73 -5.46 3.17
CA GLN A 196 6.06 -4.33 3.82
C GLN A 196 5.79 -4.61 5.30
N LEU A 197 5.40 -5.84 5.66
CA LEU A 197 5.24 -6.25 7.05
C LEU A 197 6.57 -6.23 7.80
N LEU A 198 7.63 -6.75 7.19
CA LEU A 198 8.98 -6.71 7.77
C LEU A 198 9.48 -5.26 7.93
N SER A 199 9.20 -4.38 6.97
CA SER A 199 9.47 -2.95 7.10
C SER A 199 8.76 -2.36 8.32
N PHE A 200 7.49 -2.70 8.51
CA PHE A 200 6.71 -2.27 9.67
C PHE A 200 7.27 -2.86 10.99
N PHE A 201 7.67 -4.13 11.00
CA PHE A 201 8.29 -4.78 12.17
C PHE A 201 9.63 -4.15 12.56
N CYS A 202 10.42 -3.64 11.60
CA CYS A 202 11.60 -2.83 11.91
C CYS A 202 11.23 -1.59 12.73
N LEU A 203 10.10 -0.94 12.41
CA LEU A 203 9.63 0.21 13.20
C LEU A 203 9.18 -0.21 14.61
N LEU A 204 8.50 -1.35 14.77
CA LEU A 204 8.14 -1.88 16.09
C LEU A 204 9.38 -2.12 16.93
N LYS A 205 10.43 -2.66 16.34
CA LYS A 205 11.72 -2.88 17.02
C LYS A 205 12.37 -1.56 17.42
N GLY A 206 12.24 -0.52 16.58
CA GLY A 206 12.70 0.84 16.90
C GLY A 206 12.02 1.45 18.13
N PHE A 207 10.78 1.04 18.43
CA PHE A 207 10.02 1.41 19.63
C PHE A 207 10.23 0.42 20.79
N ALA A 208 11.18 -0.50 20.70
CA ALA A 208 11.44 -1.55 21.70
C ALA A 208 10.18 -2.36 22.07
N ILE A 209 9.26 -2.58 21.10
CA ILE A 209 8.07 -3.39 21.30
C ILE A 209 8.49 -4.86 21.33
N VAL A 210 8.03 -5.58 22.35
CA VAL A 210 8.31 -7.01 22.54
C VAL A 210 7.72 -7.86 21.41
N ALA A 211 8.43 -8.91 21.02
CA ALA A 211 8.09 -9.71 19.83
C ALA A 211 6.71 -10.38 19.91
N GLU A 212 6.26 -10.72 21.10
CA GLU A 212 4.95 -11.34 21.37
C GLU A 212 3.78 -10.45 20.91
N GLN A 213 3.96 -9.14 20.88
CA GLN A 213 2.95 -8.19 20.44
C GLN A 213 2.96 -7.93 18.92
N TRP A 214 4.03 -8.31 18.20
CA TRP A 214 4.19 -7.96 16.79
C TRP A 214 3.06 -8.48 15.90
N ILE A 215 2.49 -9.63 16.23
CA ILE A 215 1.35 -10.19 15.50
C ILE A 215 0.12 -9.29 15.63
N SER A 216 -0.18 -8.81 16.84
CA SER A 216 -1.29 -7.87 17.08
C SER A 216 -1.13 -6.57 16.29
N TYR A 217 0.08 -5.99 16.32
CA TYR A 217 0.40 -4.82 15.50
C TYR A 217 0.30 -5.12 14.00
N GLY A 218 0.75 -6.31 13.55
CA GLY A 218 0.69 -6.74 12.16
C GLY A 218 -0.74 -6.90 11.63
N ILE A 219 -1.65 -7.45 12.45
CA ILE A 219 -3.08 -7.56 12.12
C ILE A 219 -3.67 -6.16 11.89
N LEU A 220 -3.43 -5.24 12.81
CA LEU A 220 -3.93 -3.87 12.71
C LEU A 220 -3.29 -3.11 11.55
N PHE A 221 -1.99 -3.32 11.29
CA PHE A 221 -1.29 -2.75 10.15
C PHE A 221 -1.95 -3.18 8.81
N TYR A 222 -2.28 -4.46 8.66
CA TYR A 222 -2.98 -4.93 7.47
C TYR A 222 -4.42 -4.46 7.41
N GLY A 223 -5.14 -4.43 8.53
CA GLY A 223 -6.46 -3.81 8.62
C GLY A 223 -6.45 -2.36 8.13
N GLY A 224 -5.49 -1.56 8.62
CA GLY A 224 -5.27 -0.18 8.17
C GLY A 224 -4.86 -0.09 6.70
N SER A 225 -4.09 -1.06 6.19
CA SER A 225 -3.68 -1.10 4.78
C SER A 225 -4.85 -1.43 3.85
N VAL A 226 -5.76 -2.32 4.24
CA VAL A 226 -7.03 -2.60 3.51
C VAL A 226 -7.86 -1.33 3.41
N MET A 227 -8.08 -0.65 4.54
CA MET A 227 -8.84 0.60 4.57
C MET A 227 -8.18 1.71 3.75
N SER A 228 -6.84 1.75 3.74
CA SER A 228 -6.06 2.71 2.93
C SER A 228 -6.11 2.41 1.43
N ALA A 229 -6.41 1.18 1.02
CA ALA A 229 -6.60 0.82 -0.40
C ALA A 229 -7.89 1.43 -0.99
N LEU A 230 -8.85 1.77 -0.13
CA LEU A 230 -10.05 2.49 -0.54
C LEU A 230 -9.70 3.96 -0.87
N PRO A 231 -10.32 4.57 -1.89
CA PRO A 231 -9.99 5.94 -2.33
C PRO A 231 -10.53 7.03 -1.38
N LEU A 232 -10.48 6.79 -0.07
CA LEU A 232 -11.07 7.65 0.96
C LEU A 232 -10.06 8.67 1.51
N SER A 233 -8.76 8.41 1.39
CA SER A 233 -7.69 9.27 1.94
C SER A 233 -6.59 9.54 0.91
N ILE A 234 -5.63 10.36 1.28
CA ILE A 234 -4.42 10.62 0.50
C ILE A 234 -3.34 9.64 0.99
N ASN A 235 -3.01 8.65 0.17
CA ASN A 235 -1.98 7.63 0.47
C ASN A 235 -2.17 6.90 1.82
N GLY A 236 -3.42 6.77 2.29
CA GLY A 236 -3.73 6.11 3.57
C GLY A 236 -3.55 6.98 4.82
N LEU A 237 -3.09 8.23 4.68
CA LEU A 237 -2.85 9.13 5.81
C LEU A 237 -4.13 9.33 6.63
N GLY A 238 -4.03 9.20 7.92
CA GLY A 238 -5.10 9.33 8.89
C GLY A 238 -5.94 8.04 9.06
N ILE A 239 -6.32 7.38 7.96
CA ILE A 239 -7.16 6.16 8.02
C ILE A 239 -6.39 5.00 8.63
N ARG A 240 -5.14 4.78 8.22
CA ARG A 240 -4.30 3.71 8.79
C ARG A 240 -4.06 3.94 10.27
N GLU A 241 -3.67 5.15 10.64
CA GLU A 241 -3.43 5.57 12.03
C GLU A 241 -4.70 5.39 12.87
N TRP A 242 -5.87 5.78 12.34
CA TRP A 242 -7.14 5.59 13.00
C TRP A 242 -7.48 4.11 13.25
N VAL A 243 -7.25 3.22 12.28
CA VAL A 243 -7.48 1.77 12.45
C VAL A 243 -6.57 1.21 13.54
N LEU A 244 -5.26 1.56 13.52
CA LEU A 244 -4.31 1.06 14.52
C LEU A 244 -4.68 1.55 15.94
N VAL A 245 -5.00 2.83 16.10
CA VAL A 245 -5.40 3.40 17.39
C VAL A 245 -6.75 2.86 17.86
N THR A 246 -7.70 2.66 16.95
CA THR A 246 -9.02 2.16 17.33
C THR A 246 -8.96 0.68 17.70
N GLY A 247 -8.17 -0.11 16.96
CA GLY A 247 -7.99 -1.53 17.21
C GLY A 247 -7.03 -1.86 18.35
N SER A 248 -6.22 -0.89 18.82
CA SER A 248 -5.23 -1.14 19.87
C SER A 248 -5.83 -1.67 21.17
N GLY A 249 -7.00 -1.14 21.55
CA GLY A 249 -7.72 -1.62 22.74
C GLY A 249 -8.18 -3.08 22.60
N LEU A 250 -8.66 -3.49 21.43
CA LEU A 250 -9.06 -4.88 21.15
C LEU A 250 -7.87 -5.83 21.19
N MET A 251 -6.72 -5.39 20.74
CA MET A 251 -5.49 -6.19 20.66
C MET A 251 -4.60 -6.07 21.90
N MET A 252 -5.04 -5.32 22.94
CA MET A 252 -4.31 -5.07 24.18
C MET A 252 -2.88 -4.55 23.95
N ILE A 253 -2.73 -3.60 23.00
CA ILE A 253 -1.46 -2.96 22.68
C ILE A 253 -1.49 -1.46 22.94
N ASP A 254 -0.30 -0.86 23.08
CA ASP A 254 -0.14 0.58 23.31
C ASP A 254 -0.59 1.40 22.08
N SER A 255 -1.55 2.30 22.26
CA SER A 255 -2.14 3.10 21.20
C SER A 255 -1.20 4.21 20.70
N ALA A 256 -0.32 4.78 21.57
CA ALA A 256 0.64 5.78 21.14
C ALA A 256 1.74 5.17 20.28
N LYS A 257 2.23 3.97 20.65
CA LYS A 257 3.18 3.19 19.84
C LYS A 257 2.53 2.74 18.53
N ALA A 258 1.27 2.31 18.54
CA ALA A 258 0.52 1.91 17.35
C ALA A 258 0.38 3.07 16.35
N PHE A 259 -0.02 4.26 16.85
CA PHE A 259 -0.04 5.48 16.06
C PHE A 259 1.33 5.82 15.48
N SER A 260 2.35 5.89 16.34
CA SER A 260 3.69 6.33 15.96
C SER A 260 4.34 5.41 14.93
N ALA A 261 4.21 4.09 15.08
CA ALA A 261 4.72 3.13 14.10
C ALA A 261 4.01 3.25 12.74
N SER A 262 2.68 3.38 12.74
CA SER A 262 1.89 3.61 11.52
C SER A 262 2.28 4.92 10.83
N PHE A 263 2.40 5.99 11.60
CA PHE A 263 2.76 7.30 11.09
C PHE A 263 4.16 7.33 10.47
N LEU A 264 5.16 6.70 11.11
CA LEU A 264 6.50 6.55 10.53
C LEU A 264 6.48 5.73 9.23
N PHE A 265 5.67 4.67 9.16
CA PHE A 265 5.50 3.91 7.91
C PHE A 265 4.87 4.77 6.80
N THR A 266 3.89 5.59 7.13
CA THR A 266 3.27 6.54 6.21
C THR A 266 4.27 7.60 5.74
N LEU A 267 5.15 8.09 6.62
CA LEU A 267 6.25 9.01 6.26
C LEU A 267 7.26 8.36 5.31
N ILE A 268 7.67 7.11 5.55
CA ILE A 268 8.56 6.37 4.64
C ILE A 268 7.91 6.28 3.25
N SER A 269 6.64 5.94 3.18
CA SER A 269 5.87 5.89 1.92
C SER A 269 5.83 7.25 1.22
N GLY A 270 5.64 8.34 1.97
CA GLY A 270 5.66 9.71 1.48
C GLY A 270 7.02 10.11 0.90
N VAL A 271 8.11 9.81 1.62
CA VAL A 271 9.48 10.06 1.14
C VAL A 271 9.75 9.32 -0.17
N CYS A 272 9.33 8.05 -0.27
CA CYS A 272 9.45 7.29 -1.53
C CYS A 272 8.63 7.92 -2.67
N ALA A 273 7.45 8.46 -2.38
CA ALA A 273 6.66 9.18 -3.38
C ALA A 273 7.36 10.47 -3.85
N LEU A 274 8.05 11.19 -2.97
CA LEU A 274 8.82 12.39 -3.32
C LEU A 274 10.00 12.08 -4.26
N ILE A 275 10.63 10.91 -4.16
CA ILE A 275 11.63 10.45 -5.13
C ILE A 275 11.04 10.46 -6.54
N GLY A 276 9.78 10.05 -6.71
CA GLY A 276 9.06 10.15 -7.98
C GLY A 276 8.93 11.57 -8.52
N GLY A 277 8.77 12.56 -7.64
CA GLY A 277 8.76 13.97 -8.00
C GLY A 277 10.12 14.44 -8.55
N ILE A 278 11.23 14.05 -7.90
CA ILE A 278 12.59 14.33 -8.37
C ILE A 278 12.83 13.74 -9.76
N ILE A 279 12.44 12.48 -9.98
CA ILE A 279 12.53 11.82 -11.29
C ILE A 279 11.70 12.57 -12.34
N GLN A 280 10.53 13.09 -11.98
CA GLN A 280 9.68 13.84 -12.89
C GLN A 280 10.33 15.16 -13.32
N ILE A 281 10.86 15.92 -12.38
CA ILE A 281 11.54 17.21 -12.64
C ILE A 281 12.73 16.98 -13.58
N ARG A 282 13.62 16.04 -13.27
CA ARG A 282 14.78 15.71 -14.11
C ARG A 282 14.40 15.35 -15.54
N SER A 283 13.33 14.58 -15.73
CA SER A 283 12.88 14.20 -17.06
C SER A 283 12.28 15.36 -17.87
N GLN A 284 11.73 16.38 -17.21
CA GLN A 284 11.24 17.60 -17.87
C GLN A 284 12.38 18.53 -18.26
N VAL A 285 13.39 18.69 -17.40
CA VAL A 285 14.59 19.49 -17.70
C VAL A 285 15.32 18.92 -18.91
N ALA A 286 15.64 17.63 -18.88
CA ALA A 286 16.31 16.97 -20.01
C ALA A 286 15.52 17.07 -21.33
N GLY A 287 14.19 16.99 -21.28
CA GLY A 287 13.35 17.19 -22.48
C GLY A 287 13.38 18.61 -23.05
N ARG A 288 13.50 19.64 -22.18
CA ARG A 288 13.64 21.04 -22.60
C ARG A 288 15.01 21.35 -23.22
N GLU A 289 16.09 20.82 -22.63
CA GLU A 289 17.45 20.98 -23.17
C GLU A 289 17.58 20.38 -24.58
N VAL A 290 17.01 19.20 -24.82
CA VAL A 290 16.99 18.59 -26.16
C VAL A 290 16.17 19.45 -27.15
N ALA A 291 15.04 20.01 -26.74
CA ALA A 291 14.22 20.86 -27.59
C ALA A 291 14.92 22.20 -27.93
N ASN A 292 15.66 22.78 -26.99
CA ASN A 292 16.40 24.03 -27.22
C ASN A 292 17.65 23.82 -28.12
N ASN A 293 18.31 22.66 -28.03
CA ASN A 293 19.48 22.35 -28.84
C ASN A 293 19.12 21.89 -30.26
N SER A 294 17.83 21.68 -30.56
CA SER A 294 17.33 21.31 -31.88
C SER A 294 16.75 22.48 -32.68
N GLN A 295 16.78 23.68 -32.13
CA GLN A 295 16.46 24.97 -32.81
C GLN A 295 17.75 25.72 -33.18
#